data_0d3a649c5a743c110ad4de6cb5654048
#
_entry.id   0d3a649c5a743c110ad4de6cb5654048
#
_cell.length_a   1.000
_cell.length_b   1.000
_cell.length_c   1.000
_cell.angle_alpha   90.00
_cell.angle_beta   90.00
_cell.angle_gamma   90.00
#
_symmetry.space_group_name_H-M   'P 1'
#
loop_
_entity.id
_entity.type
_entity.pdbx_description
1 polymer ?
#
loop_
_entity_poly.entity_id
_entity_poly.type
_entity_poly.pdbx_seq_one_letter_code
_entity_poly.pdbx_strand_id
1 'polypeptide(L)'
;MCSTDGNAELQPTPSDPALLLELKTRRPPSLLELAGCETWSVDFSPDGAWFAWSMGHGIIWVVAWPLDSQEGHGETTDRGDKSFSCGQPVWGLAFGPKPHSSVAQTSKRTAKGKDPLLLATGLENGVIKIWNVLTGHAVFDLRGHEGVVRDLVFPQNGTLTLISASRDKTLRIWDLAHKGKKVQVLSGHKDWINSCCVSPDCSMIASVGRFDRMVCLWSLRSYTFIRNLTGGAHKTLCLLSSCDFSPDGAVLATAAFSGSGWYIDLWDPYTSEKLATLADYFDVYGKNQISAIQFSPSGLHLAIVTDDRALRIWEPGERRMTMQTRRDRDSNGLCCNYHPQGGVVATGTRDGHVRFWRAPVTVPSLCHLCRSALRFSVSTQQIEALPLPKRIVEYLTYKNIPERLRNCASSSDDEEEDWES
;
A
#
# COMPACT_ATOMS: atom_id res chain seq x y z
N MET A 1 -24.22 -31.84 -39.07
CA MET A 1 -25.49 -31.33 -38.57
C MET A 1 -25.61 -31.72 -37.11
N CYS A 2 -25.40 -30.80 -36.25
CA CYS A 2 -26.08 -30.51 -35.00
C CYS A 2 -25.21 -29.51 -34.24
N SER A 3 -25.58 -28.25 -34.40
CA SER A 3 -25.20 -27.12 -33.58
C SER A 3 -25.89 -27.27 -32.22
N THR A 4 -25.17 -27.06 -31.15
CA THR A 4 -25.75 -26.58 -29.90
C THR A 4 -24.82 -25.52 -29.30
N ASP A 5 -25.20 -24.31 -29.58
CA ASP A 5 -24.72 -23.11 -28.86
C ASP A 5 -25.12 -23.27 -27.39
N GLY A 6 -24.13 -23.42 -26.54
CA GLY A 6 -24.27 -23.36 -25.09
C GLY A 6 -23.81 -21.97 -24.62
N ASN A 7 -24.64 -20.93 -24.78
CA ASN A 7 -24.52 -19.69 -24.07
C ASN A 7 -24.77 -19.94 -22.57
N ALA A 8 -23.72 -20.11 -21.81
CA ALA A 8 -23.80 -20.00 -20.36
C ALA A 8 -23.96 -18.53 -20.00
N GLU A 9 -25.20 -18.07 -19.90
CA GLU A 9 -25.54 -16.83 -19.21
C GLU A 9 -25.09 -16.92 -17.76
N LEU A 10 -24.03 -16.22 -17.43
CA LEU A 10 -23.63 -15.97 -16.06
C LEU A 10 -24.74 -15.16 -15.39
N GLN A 11 -25.55 -15.84 -14.57
CA GLN A 11 -26.49 -15.15 -13.68
C GLN A 11 -25.70 -14.17 -12.81
N PRO A 12 -26.17 -12.92 -12.63
CA PRO A 12 -25.49 -11.97 -11.77
C PRO A 12 -25.52 -12.52 -10.33
N THR A 13 -24.37 -12.91 -9.82
CA THR A 13 -24.19 -13.16 -8.38
C THR A 13 -24.56 -11.86 -7.66
N PRO A 14 -25.32 -11.90 -6.56
CA PRO A 14 -25.71 -10.69 -5.83
C PRO A 14 -24.43 -9.93 -5.48
N SER A 15 -24.26 -8.72 -6.05
CA SER A 15 -23.10 -7.86 -5.84
C SER A 15 -22.99 -7.49 -4.36
N ASP A 16 -21.77 -7.48 -3.84
CA ASP A 16 -21.48 -6.95 -2.50
C ASP A 16 -21.96 -5.48 -2.44
N PRO A 17 -22.76 -5.07 -1.45
CA PRO A 17 -23.31 -3.71 -1.39
C PRO A 17 -22.25 -2.62 -1.28
N ALA A 18 -21.03 -2.97 -0.91
CA ALA A 18 -19.90 -2.05 -0.87
C ALA A 18 -19.15 -1.95 -2.21
N LEU A 19 -19.39 -2.86 -3.16
CA LEU A 19 -18.76 -2.84 -4.48
C LEU A 19 -19.38 -1.72 -5.32
N LEU A 20 -18.54 -0.76 -5.74
CA LEU A 20 -18.95 0.35 -6.61
C LEU A 20 -18.80 -0.01 -8.07
N LEU A 21 -17.66 -0.61 -8.42
CA LEU A 21 -17.31 -0.92 -9.80
C LEU A 21 -16.28 -2.06 -9.83
N GLU A 22 -16.34 -2.89 -10.86
CA GLU A 22 -15.33 -3.89 -11.19
C GLU A 22 -14.86 -3.69 -12.63
N LEU A 23 -13.55 -3.50 -12.81
CA LEU A 23 -12.91 -3.51 -14.11
C LEU A 23 -12.38 -4.90 -14.39
N LYS A 24 -12.89 -5.52 -15.46
CA LYS A 24 -12.40 -6.79 -15.99
C LYS A 24 -11.47 -6.47 -17.15
N THR A 25 -10.20 -6.79 -16.99
CA THR A 25 -9.25 -6.62 -18.08
C THR A 25 -9.49 -7.65 -19.15
N ARG A 26 -9.84 -7.19 -20.35
CA ARG A 26 -9.90 -8.07 -21.53
C ARG A 26 -8.47 -8.50 -21.87
N ARG A 27 -8.24 -9.81 -21.94
CA ARG A 27 -6.95 -10.35 -22.42
C ARG A 27 -6.73 -9.90 -23.85
N PRO A 28 -5.53 -9.43 -24.22
CA PRO A 28 -5.19 -9.32 -25.64
C PRO A 28 -5.36 -10.70 -26.29
N PRO A 29 -5.96 -10.79 -27.49
CA PRO A 29 -6.28 -12.06 -28.14
C PRO A 29 -5.09 -12.98 -28.40
N SER A 30 -3.86 -12.46 -28.33
CA SER A 30 -2.63 -13.17 -28.65
C SER A 30 -1.94 -13.86 -27.45
N LEU A 31 -2.44 -13.67 -26.22
CA LEU A 31 -1.85 -14.27 -25.02
C LEU A 31 -2.71 -15.43 -24.56
N LEU A 32 -2.47 -16.61 -25.14
CA LEU A 32 -3.14 -17.88 -24.80
C LEU A 32 -2.63 -18.51 -23.49
N GLU A 33 -1.62 -17.92 -22.83
CA GLU A 33 -1.05 -18.47 -21.61
C GLU A 33 -1.62 -17.80 -20.35
N LEU A 34 -1.93 -18.63 -19.37
CA LEU A 34 -2.59 -18.29 -18.10
C LEU A 34 -1.74 -17.43 -17.15
N ALA A 35 -0.44 -17.29 -17.40
CA ALA A 35 0.47 -16.50 -16.61
C ALA A 35 0.45 -15.04 -17.07
N GLY A 36 0.35 -14.11 -16.11
CA GLY A 36 0.57 -12.71 -16.40
C GLY A 36 -0.68 -11.82 -16.44
N CYS A 37 -1.79 -12.27 -15.86
CA CYS A 37 -2.97 -11.40 -15.71
C CYS A 37 -2.96 -10.60 -14.40
N GLU A 38 -2.10 -10.95 -13.45
CA GLU A 38 -2.12 -10.45 -12.10
C GLU A 38 -2.00 -8.92 -12.02
N THR A 39 -2.85 -8.31 -11.19
CA THR A 39 -2.75 -6.89 -10.83
C THR A 39 -1.92 -6.76 -9.54
N TRP A 40 -0.62 -6.58 -9.69
CA TRP A 40 0.31 -6.50 -8.57
C TRP A 40 0.32 -5.15 -7.86
N SER A 41 -0.07 -4.09 -8.56
CA SER A 41 -0.07 -2.74 -7.99
C SER A 41 -1.17 -1.90 -8.62
N VAL A 42 -1.79 -1.07 -7.80
CA VAL A 42 -2.77 -0.06 -8.18
C VAL A 42 -2.39 1.26 -7.51
N ASP A 43 -2.66 2.38 -8.16
CA ASP A 43 -2.39 3.68 -7.57
C ASP A 43 -3.34 4.75 -8.12
N PHE A 44 -3.69 5.73 -7.27
CA PHE A 44 -4.37 6.95 -7.65
C PHE A 44 -3.38 8.10 -7.78
N SER A 45 -3.58 8.97 -8.75
CA SER A 45 -2.80 10.21 -8.81
C SER A 45 -3.05 11.07 -7.55
N PRO A 46 -2.07 11.88 -7.11
CA PRO A 46 -2.21 12.69 -5.89
C PRO A 46 -3.37 13.69 -5.89
N ASP A 47 -3.89 14.05 -7.07
CA ASP A 47 -5.09 14.87 -7.21
C ASP A 47 -6.39 14.06 -7.29
N GLY A 48 -6.29 12.74 -7.29
CA GLY A 48 -7.42 11.84 -7.46
C GLY A 48 -8.07 11.86 -8.84
N ALA A 49 -7.45 12.51 -9.84
CA ALA A 49 -8.04 12.64 -11.17
C ALA A 49 -7.72 11.47 -12.12
N TRP A 50 -6.75 10.63 -11.75
CA TRP A 50 -6.30 9.48 -12.53
C TRP A 50 -6.13 8.25 -11.66
N PHE A 51 -6.35 7.10 -12.26
CA PHE A 51 -6.13 5.80 -11.65
C PHE A 51 -5.30 4.92 -12.59
N ALA A 52 -4.31 4.20 -12.05
CA ALA A 52 -3.47 3.27 -12.80
C ALA A 52 -3.45 1.89 -12.14
N TRP A 53 -3.33 0.84 -12.96
CA TRP A 53 -3.07 -0.51 -12.47
C TRP A 53 -2.11 -1.25 -13.39
N SER A 54 -1.34 -2.16 -12.78
CA SER A 54 -0.41 -3.03 -13.50
C SER A 54 -1.06 -4.34 -13.89
N MET A 55 -0.60 -4.92 -15.00
CA MET A 55 -0.89 -6.29 -15.37
C MET A 55 0.41 -7.09 -15.47
N GLY A 56 0.38 -8.33 -14.99
CA GLY A 56 1.57 -9.19 -14.91
C GLY A 56 2.28 -9.44 -16.24
N HIS A 57 1.59 -9.28 -17.37
CA HIS A 57 2.20 -9.38 -18.70
C HIS A 57 2.85 -8.06 -19.20
N GLY A 58 2.99 -7.07 -18.32
CA GLY A 58 3.76 -5.85 -18.62
C GLY A 58 2.99 -4.74 -19.28
N ILE A 59 1.67 -4.76 -19.22
CA ILE A 59 0.82 -3.63 -19.61
C ILE A 59 0.38 -2.87 -18.36
N ILE A 60 0.33 -1.55 -18.48
CA ILE A 60 -0.25 -0.66 -17.49
C ILE A 60 -1.44 0.02 -18.13
N TRP A 61 -2.54 0.07 -17.41
CA TRP A 61 -3.69 0.87 -17.78
C TRP A 61 -3.76 2.11 -16.92
N VAL A 62 -4.15 3.22 -17.54
CA VAL A 62 -4.36 4.51 -16.86
C VAL A 62 -5.67 5.09 -17.36
N VAL A 63 -6.56 5.41 -16.43
CA VAL A 63 -7.90 5.93 -16.71
C VAL A 63 -8.15 7.22 -15.93
N ALA A 64 -9.00 8.08 -16.47
CA ALA A 64 -9.48 9.24 -15.73
C ALA A 64 -10.44 8.80 -14.62
N TRP A 65 -10.42 9.49 -13.47
CA TRP A 65 -11.32 9.27 -12.36
C TRP A 65 -12.16 10.53 -12.08
N PRO A 66 -13.45 10.46 -11.71
CA PRO A 66 -14.25 9.24 -11.51
C PRO A 66 -14.63 8.53 -12.80
N LEU A 67 -14.81 7.22 -12.71
CA LEU A 67 -15.33 6.43 -13.82
C LEU A 67 -16.84 6.64 -13.90
N ASP A 68 -17.34 7.19 -15.01
CA ASP A 68 -18.77 7.40 -15.22
C ASP A 68 -19.51 6.06 -15.27
N SER A 69 -20.46 5.89 -14.35
CA SER A 69 -21.27 4.68 -14.22
C SER A 69 -22.39 4.53 -15.27
N GLN A 70 -22.49 5.47 -16.18
CA GLN A 70 -23.53 5.43 -17.22
C GLN A 70 -23.03 4.85 -18.52
N GLU A 71 -22.74 3.56 -18.57
CA GLU A 71 -22.92 2.77 -19.79
C GLU A 71 -22.63 1.30 -19.49
N GLY A 72 -23.71 0.55 -19.29
CA GLY A 72 -23.69 -0.88 -19.46
C GLY A 72 -23.39 -1.20 -20.93
N HIS A 73 -22.45 -2.10 -21.15
CA HIS A 73 -22.21 -2.78 -22.44
C HIS A 73 -21.96 -1.88 -23.67
N GLY A 74 -20.88 -1.11 -23.69
CA GLY A 74 -20.41 -0.39 -24.86
C GLY A 74 -18.89 -0.40 -24.95
N GLU A 75 -18.37 -0.59 -26.14
CA GLU A 75 -16.94 -0.57 -26.46
C GLU A 75 -16.24 0.69 -25.89
N THR A 76 -15.11 0.48 -25.21
CA THR A 76 -14.27 1.52 -24.59
C THR A 76 -13.54 2.36 -25.65
N THR A 77 -14.23 3.18 -26.41
CA THR A 77 -13.62 3.92 -27.51
C THR A 77 -13.73 5.44 -27.40
N ASP A 78 -13.65 6.08 -26.25
CA ASP A 78 -13.33 7.53 -26.25
C ASP A 78 -13.12 8.18 -24.87
N ARG A 79 -12.77 7.43 -23.81
CA ARG A 79 -12.63 8.00 -22.47
C ARG A 79 -11.25 8.58 -22.16
N GLY A 80 -10.34 8.65 -23.11
CA GLY A 80 -8.96 9.04 -22.87
C GLY A 80 -8.15 7.96 -22.11
N ASP A 81 -8.66 6.73 -22.05
CA ASP A 81 -7.98 5.58 -21.45
C ASP A 81 -6.68 5.32 -22.19
N LYS A 82 -5.61 5.09 -21.43
CA LYS A 82 -4.28 4.88 -21.97
C LYS A 82 -3.72 3.56 -21.49
N SER A 83 -3.03 2.87 -22.39
CA SER A 83 -2.25 1.68 -22.05
C SER A 83 -0.79 1.87 -22.43
N PHE A 84 0.11 1.44 -21.57
CA PHE A 84 1.55 1.51 -21.80
C PHE A 84 2.14 0.11 -21.72
N SER A 85 2.96 -0.26 -22.70
CA SER A 85 3.67 -1.52 -22.70
C SER A 85 5.07 -1.35 -22.12
N CYS A 86 5.37 -2.06 -21.06
CA CYS A 86 6.68 -2.09 -20.44
C CYS A 86 7.59 -3.18 -21.02
N GLY A 87 7.02 -4.19 -21.69
CA GLY A 87 7.76 -5.33 -22.24
C GLY A 87 8.25 -6.33 -21.19
N GLN A 88 7.95 -6.09 -19.92
CA GLN A 88 8.31 -6.94 -18.77
C GLN A 88 7.22 -6.85 -17.71
N PRO A 89 7.00 -7.90 -16.88
CA PRO A 89 6.05 -7.84 -15.78
C PRO A 89 6.27 -6.63 -14.87
N VAL A 90 5.17 -5.97 -14.51
CA VAL A 90 5.16 -4.78 -13.66
C VAL A 90 4.71 -5.16 -12.26
N TRP A 91 5.57 -4.91 -11.28
CA TRP A 91 5.35 -5.28 -9.89
C TRP A 91 4.97 -4.11 -9.00
N GLY A 92 5.45 -2.92 -9.28
CA GLY A 92 5.18 -1.70 -8.53
C GLY A 92 4.78 -0.54 -9.42
N LEU A 93 3.86 0.29 -8.94
CA LEU A 93 3.41 1.54 -9.56
C LEU A 93 3.48 2.67 -8.55
N ALA A 94 3.82 3.87 -9.00
CA ALA A 94 3.65 5.07 -8.19
C ALA A 94 3.44 6.29 -9.09
N PHE A 95 2.37 7.06 -8.83
CA PHE A 95 2.21 8.37 -9.43
C PHE A 95 3.18 9.38 -8.79
N GLY A 96 3.83 10.16 -9.62
CA GLY A 96 4.68 11.26 -9.19
C GLY A 96 3.87 12.44 -8.64
N PRO A 97 4.49 13.29 -7.82
CA PRO A 97 3.85 14.50 -7.32
C PRO A 97 3.55 15.46 -8.47
N LYS A 98 2.50 16.28 -8.32
CA LYS A 98 2.33 17.43 -9.21
C LYS A 98 3.51 18.39 -9.00
N PRO A 99 4.23 18.77 -10.05
CA PRO A 99 5.28 19.78 -9.93
C PRO A 99 4.66 21.08 -9.36
N HIS A 100 5.18 21.56 -8.25
CA HIS A 100 4.80 22.88 -7.76
C HIS A 100 5.28 23.93 -8.76
N SER A 101 4.43 24.86 -9.13
CA SER A 101 4.72 25.97 -10.06
C SER A 101 5.95 26.83 -9.68
N SER A 102 6.45 26.70 -8.45
CA SER A 102 7.66 27.38 -7.97
C SER A 102 8.99 26.76 -8.41
N VAL A 103 9.00 25.46 -8.77
CA VAL A 103 10.23 24.76 -9.23
C VAL A 103 10.43 24.91 -10.75
N ALA A 104 9.40 25.32 -11.47
CA ALA A 104 9.41 25.47 -12.93
C ALA A 104 10.24 26.68 -13.44
N GLN A 105 10.93 27.43 -12.55
CA GLN A 105 11.64 28.65 -12.97
C GLN A 105 13.04 28.41 -13.58
N THR A 106 13.54 27.18 -13.65
CA THR A 106 14.88 26.90 -14.19
C THR A 106 14.91 26.16 -15.52
N SER A 107 13.81 25.67 -16.05
CA SER A 107 13.80 25.16 -17.43
C SER A 107 13.03 26.11 -18.34
N LYS A 108 13.66 26.48 -19.44
CA LYS A 108 13.14 27.34 -20.51
C LYS A 108 11.69 26.97 -20.82
N ARG A 109 10.76 27.89 -20.50
CA ARG A 109 9.34 27.82 -20.86
C ARG A 109 9.20 27.53 -22.36
N THR A 110 8.94 26.30 -22.71
CA THR A 110 8.28 26.00 -23.97
C THR A 110 6.79 26.29 -23.80
N ALA A 111 6.24 27.06 -24.68
CA ALA A 111 4.89 27.61 -24.65
C ALA A 111 3.82 26.53 -24.37
N LYS A 112 2.88 26.84 -23.47
CA LYS A 112 1.56 26.17 -23.27
C LYS A 112 1.60 24.66 -22.99
N GLY A 113 2.37 24.17 -22.02
CA GLY A 113 2.25 22.78 -21.56
C GLY A 113 1.84 22.73 -20.10
N LYS A 114 0.79 21.96 -19.76
CA LYS A 114 0.53 21.52 -18.38
C LYS A 114 1.76 20.75 -17.91
N ASP A 115 2.18 20.95 -16.66
CA ASP A 115 3.26 20.19 -16.06
C ASP A 115 3.00 18.67 -16.20
N PRO A 116 4.02 17.87 -16.53
CA PRO A 116 3.83 16.45 -16.81
C PRO A 116 3.39 15.71 -15.56
N LEU A 117 2.30 14.95 -15.63
CA LEU A 117 1.98 13.95 -14.61
C LEU A 117 2.84 12.72 -14.88
N LEU A 118 3.70 12.37 -13.93
CA LEU A 118 4.62 11.24 -14.05
C LEU A 118 4.02 9.98 -13.42
N LEU A 119 4.31 8.84 -14.02
CA LEU A 119 4.04 7.51 -13.46
C LEU A 119 5.35 6.70 -13.50
N ALA A 120 5.77 6.17 -12.36
CA ALA A 120 6.90 5.25 -12.25
C ALA A 120 6.39 3.81 -12.24
N THR A 121 7.11 2.91 -12.92
CA THR A 121 6.77 1.48 -13.00
C THR A 121 7.98 0.63 -12.74
N GLY A 122 7.90 -0.23 -11.73
CA GLY A 122 8.95 -1.15 -11.32
C GLY A 122 8.81 -2.51 -12.00
N LEU A 123 9.85 -2.94 -12.69
CA LEU A 123 9.82 -4.12 -13.54
C LEU A 123 10.53 -5.32 -12.91
N GLU A 124 10.25 -6.50 -13.45
CA GLU A 124 10.86 -7.76 -13.01
C GLU A 124 12.37 -7.80 -13.21
N ASN A 125 12.87 -7.19 -14.28
CA ASN A 125 14.29 -7.15 -14.61
C ASN A 125 15.09 -6.06 -13.88
N GLY A 126 14.50 -5.39 -12.87
CA GLY A 126 15.16 -4.34 -12.09
C GLY A 126 15.14 -2.95 -12.73
N VAL A 127 14.61 -2.80 -13.93
CA VAL A 127 14.44 -1.48 -14.56
C VAL A 127 13.22 -0.78 -13.99
N ILE A 128 13.30 0.53 -13.80
CA ILE A 128 12.16 1.39 -13.52
C ILE A 128 11.95 2.28 -14.73
N LYS A 129 10.74 2.29 -15.30
CA LYS A 129 10.38 3.20 -16.39
C LYS A 129 9.58 4.37 -15.86
N ILE A 130 9.89 5.56 -16.34
CA ILE A 130 9.17 6.79 -16.02
C ILE A 130 8.37 7.21 -17.24
N TRP A 131 7.06 7.39 -17.05
CA TRP A 131 6.09 7.73 -18.08
C TRP A 131 5.53 9.13 -17.87
N ASN A 132 5.29 9.84 -18.94
CA ASN A 132 4.41 11.00 -18.91
C ASN A 132 2.98 10.53 -19.22
N VAL A 133 2.12 10.56 -18.23
CA VAL A 133 0.74 10.06 -18.33
C VAL A 133 -0.07 10.83 -19.38
N LEU A 134 0.16 12.13 -19.49
CA LEU A 134 -0.62 12.96 -20.41
C LEU A 134 -0.31 12.66 -21.88
N THR A 135 0.96 12.41 -22.20
CA THR A 135 1.41 12.13 -23.58
C THR A 135 1.46 10.63 -23.90
N GLY A 136 1.48 9.74 -22.89
CA GLY A 136 1.61 8.31 -23.07
C GLY A 136 3.03 7.82 -23.40
N HIS A 137 4.02 8.71 -23.40
CA HIS A 137 5.39 8.36 -23.78
C HIS A 137 6.28 8.08 -22.56
N ALA A 138 7.19 7.09 -22.70
CA ALA A 138 8.27 6.90 -21.75
C ALA A 138 9.21 8.11 -21.80
N VAL A 139 9.55 8.64 -20.60
CA VAL A 139 10.45 9.79 -20.47
C VAL A 139 11.89 9.30 -20.41
N PHE A 140 12.18 8.33 -19.51
CA PHE A 140 13.48 7.67 -19.37
C PHE A 140 13.38 6.41 -18.53
N ASP A 141 14.43 5.59 -18.56
CA ASP A 141 14.61 4.39 -17.75
C ASP A 141 15.61 4.64 -16.63
N LEU A 142 15.30 4.14 -15.42
CA LEU A 142 16.25 4.09 -14.31
C LEU A 142 16.83 2.68 -14.24
N ARG A 143 18.14 2.57 -14.35
CA ARG A 143 18.84 1.29 -14.34
C ARG A 143 19.78 1.20 -13.17
N GLY A 144 19.82 0.03 -12.53
CA GLY A 144 20.73 -0.19 -11.42
C GLY A 144 20.31 -1.30 -10.46
N HIS A 145 19.01 -1.51 -10.20
CA HIS A 145 18.59 -2.69 -9.43
C HIS A 145 18.92 -3.97 -10.19
N GLU A 146 19.34 -5.00 -9.44
CA GLU A 146 19.73 -6.32 -9.95
C GLU A 146 18.65 -7.38 -9.72
N GLY A 147 17.50 -6.97 -9.21
CA GLY A 147 16.35 -7.83 -8.95
C GLY A 147 15.04 -7.08 -9.13
N VAL A 148 13.95 -7.82 -9.04
CA VAL A 148 12.58 -7.30 -9.18
C VAL A 148 12.36 -6.04 -8.34
N VAL A 149 11.88 -4.96 -8.95
CA VAL A 149 11.45 -3.75 -8.23
C VAL A 149 10.02 -3.96 -7.75
N ARG A 150 9.87 -4.21 -6.45
CA ARG A 150 8.60 -4.60 -5.84
C ARG A 150 7.71 -3.44 -5.50
N ASP A 151 8.33 -2.34 -5.08
CA ASP A 151 7.57 -1.20 -4.57
C ASP A 151 8.26 0.11 -4.93
N LEU A 152 7.45 1.14 -5.12
CA LEU A 152 7.85 2.49 -5.52
C LEU A 152 7.07 3.50 -4.72
N VAL A 153 7.72 4.55 -4.26
CA VAL A 153 7.03 5.62 -3.52
C VAL A 153 7.66 6.98 -3.80
N PHE A 154 6.81 7.99 -3.94
CA PHE A 154 7.22 9.40 -3.98
C PHE A 154 6.94 10.06 -2.63
N PRO A 155 7.86 10.88 -2.09
CA PRO A 155 7.57 11.74 -0.95
C PRO A 155 6.46 12.74 -1.26
N GLN A 156 5.62 13.02 -0.26
CA GLN A 156 4.47 13.91 -0.44
C GLN A 156 4.83 15.41 -0.47
N ASN A 157 6.10 15.76 -0.32
CA ASN A 157 6.59 17.15 -0.32
C ASN A 157 6.69 17.79 -1.71
N GLY A 158 6.22 17.13 -2.75
CA GLY A 158 6.24 17.62 -4.12
C GLY A 158 7.61 17.54 -4.82
N THR A 159 8.62 16.96 -4.19
CA THR A 159 9.92 16.73 -4.84
C THR A 159 9.84 15.60 -5.85
N LEU A 160 10.60 15.72 -6.95
CA LEU A 160 10.73 14.65 -7.95
C LEU A 160 11.77 13.60 -7.50
N THR A 161 11.72 13.21 -6.24
CA THR A 161 12.53 12.14 -5.66
C THR A 161 11.73 10.86 -5.67
N LEU A 162 12.25 9.78 -6.23
CA LEU A 162 11.63 8.46 -6.22
C LEU A 162 12.45 7.52 -5.32
N ILE A 163 11.76 6.77 -4.48
CA ILE A 163 12.34 5.67 -3.71
C ILE A 163 11.84 4.35 -4.30
N SER A 164 12.74 3.40 -4.47
CA SER A 164 12.41 2.07 -4.98
C SER A 164 12.92 0.98 -4.04
N ALA A 165 12.09 -0.04 -3.83
CA ALA A 165 12.41 -1.23 -3.05
C ALA A 165 12.53 -2.46 -3.96
N SER A 166 13.57 -3.27 -3.78
CA SER A 166 13.85 -4.39 -4.68
C SER A 166 14.19 -5.70 -3.96
N ARG A 167 13.99 -6.79 -4.69
CA ARG A 167 14.48 -8.12 -4.30
C ARG A 167 16.00 -8.24 -4.32
N ASP A 168 16.73 -7.24 -4.83
CA ASP A 168 18.20 -7.15 -4.69
C ASP A 168 18.64 -6.74 -3.28
N LYS A 169 17.69 -6.64 -2.30
CA LYS A 169 17.92 -6.31 -0.88
C LYS A 169 18.29 -4.85 -0.63
N THR A 170 18.10 -3.99 -1.64
CA THR A 170 18.41 -2.56 -1.54
C THR A 170 17.20 -1.68 -1.76
N LEU A 171 17.20 -0.51 -1.11
CA LEU A 171 16.43 0.63 -1.52
C LEU A 171 17.32 1.55 -2.35
N ARG A 172 16.75 2.19 -3.36
CA ARG A 172 17.46 3.20 -4.15
C ARG A 172 16.67 4.49 -4.20
N ILE A 173 17.42 5.59 -4.19
CA ILE A 173 16.86 6.93 -4.25
C ILE A 173 17.32 7.55 -5.56
N TRP A 174 16.35 8.10 -6.30
CA TRP A 174 16.52 8.64 -7.64
C TRP A 174 16.02 10.09 -7.68
N ASP A 175 16.77 10.95 -8.33
CA ASP A 175 16.39 12.33 -8.60
C ASP A 175 15.88 12.45 -10.05
N LEU A 176 14.57 12.54 -10.20
CA LEU A 176 13.95 12.63 -11.54
C LEU A 176 14.08 14.04 -12.15
N ALA A 177 14.31 15.08 -11.34
CA ALA A 177 14.57 16.41 -11.85
C ALA A 177 15.88 16.47 -12.65
N HIS A 178 16.85 15.60 -12.30
CA HIS A 178 18.12 15.46 -12.99
C HIS A 178 18.19 14.18 -13.84
N LYS A 179 17.14 13.91 -14.62
CA LYS A 179 17.01 12.76 -15.55
C LYS A 179 17.19 11.40 -14.89
N GLY A 180 16.72 11.26 -13.66
CA GLY A 180 16.78 10.00 -12.94
C GLY A 180 18.18 9.64 -12.43
N LYS A 181 18.99 10.64 -12.10
CA LYS A 181 20.28 10.40 -11.47
C LYS A 181 20.08 9.62 -10.17
N LYS A 182 20.80 8.50 -10.03
CA LYS A 182 20.83 7.76 -8.76
C LYS A 182 21.51 8.61 -7.71
N VAL A 183 20.80 8.90 -6.62
CA VAL A 183 21.33 9.70 -5.50
C VAL A 183 22.04 8.79 -4.51
N GLN A 184 21.38 7.71 -4.07
CA GLN A 184 21.89 6.84 -3.02
C GLN A 184 21.38 5.40 -3.15
N VAL A 185 22.14 4.45 -2.60
CA VAL A 185 21.74 3.07 -2.37
C VAL A 185 21.73 2.84 -0.86
N LEU A 186 20.61 2.39 -0.33
CA LEU A 186 20.47 2.05 1.08
C LEU A 186 20.56 0.52 1.20
N SER A 187 21.62 0.05 1.85
CA SER A 187 21.90 -1.37 2.07
C SER A 187 21.81 -1.69 3.55
N GLY A 188 21.25 -2.85 3.91
CA GLY A 188 21.08 -3.27 5.30
C GLY A 188 20.12 -4.43 5.46
N HIS A 189 19.14 -4.57 4.57
CA HIS A 189 18.32 -5.77 4.47
C HIS A 189 19.16 -6.98 4.07
N LYS A 190 18.84 -8.13 4.68
CA LYS A 190 19.51 -9.41 4.41
C LYS A 190 18.77 -10.24 3.38
N ASP A 191 17.55 -9.87 3.06
CA ASP A 191 16.68 -10.55 2.11
C ASP A 191 15.82 -9.57 1.31
N TRP A 192 14.95 -10.08 0.44
CA TRP A 192 14.08 -9.33 -0.46
C TRP A 192 13.27 -8.27 0.28
N ILE A 193 13.28 -7.05 -0.22
CA ILE A 193 12.41 -6.00 0.28
C ILE A 193 11.07 -6.11 -0.45
N ASN A 194 9.99 -6.18 0.31
CA ASN A 194 8.64 -6.35 -0.22
C ASN A 194 7.89 -5.03 -0.38
N SER A 195 8.06 -4.13 0.56
CA SER A 195 7.34 -2.86 0.57
C SER A 195 8.17 -1.76 1.22
N CYS A 196 7.91 -0.54 0.82
CA CYS A 196 8.46 0.66 1.43
C CYS A 196 7.44 1.80 1.44
N CYS A 197 7.52 2.66 2.43
CA CYS A 197 6.69 3.85 2.53
C CYS A 197 7.51 5.01 3.08
N VAL A 198 7.02 6.23 2.89
CA VAL A 198 7.67 7.47 3.34
C VAL A 198 6.78 8.14 4.38
N SER A 199 7.37 8.62 5.47
CA SER A 199 6.64 9.38 6.47
C SER A 199 6.06 10.67 5.86
N PRO A 200 4.87 11.12 6.29
CA PRO A 200 4.21 12.29 5.70
C PRO A 200 5.04 13.57 5.79
N ASP A 201 5.87 13.71 6.83
CA ASP A 201 6.83 14.80 7.00
C ASP A 201 8.08 14.68 6.11
N CYS A 202 8.16 13.60 5.33
CA CYS A 202 9.29 13.28 4.45
C CYS A 202 10.65 13.21 5.16
N SER A 203 10.66 12.87 6.45
CA SER A 203 11.91 12.71 7.21
C SER A 203 12.44 11.28 7.18
N MET A 204 11.54 10.29 7.09
CA MET A 204 11.88 8.88 7.20
C MET A 204 11.33 8.03 6.04
N ILE A 205 12.05 6.97 5.74
CA ILE A 205 11.58 5.84 4.92
C ILE A 205 11.45 4.64 5.85
N ALA A 206 10.35 3.90 5.75
CA ALA A 206 10.23 2.57 6.33
C ALA A 206 10.29 1.52 5.22
N SER A 207 10.91 0.38 5.51
CA SER A 207 10.98 -0.76 4.58
C SER A 207 10.86 -2.07 5.32
N VAL A 208 10.21 -3.05 4.69
CA VAL A 208 10.02 -4.39 5.25
C VAL A 208 10.65 -5.45 4.35
N GLY A 209 11.51 -6.26 4.95
CA GLY A 209 12.16 -7.38 4.28
C GLY A 209 11.39 -8.68 4.51
N ARG A 210 11.15 -9.44 3.43
CA ARG A 210 10.24 -10.59 3.45
C ARG A 210 10.64 -11.68 4.43
N PHE A 211 11.90 -12.11 4.38
CA PHE A 211 12.40 -13.25 5.16
C PHE A 211 13.48 -12.86 6.18
N ASP A 212 14.03 -11.65 6.12
CA ASP A 212 15.03 -11.15 7.07
C ASP A 212 14.40 -10.65 8.39
N ARG A 213 13.07 -10.56 8.44
CA ARG A 213 12.30 -10.12 9.62
C ARG A 213 12.60 -8.70 10.05
N MET A 214 13.08 -7.87 9.14
CA MET A 214 13.51 -6.52 9.47
C MET A 214 12.45 -5.50 9.03
N VAL A 215 12.09 -4.64 9.97
CA VAL A 215 11.39 -3.37 9.70
C VAL A 215 12.41 -2.26 9.88
N CYS A 216 13.00 -1.81 8.80
CA CYS A 216 14.07 -0.83 8.81
C CYS A 216 13.54 0.58 8.63
N LEU A 217 14.04 1.50 9.45
CA LEU A 217 13.85 2.94 9.29
C LEU A 217 15.14 3.59 8.79
N TRP A 218 14.97 4.48 7.81
CA TRP A 218 16.06 5.23 7.16
C TRP A 218 15.74 6.71 7.18
N SER A 219 16.74 7.54 7.34
CA SER A 219 16.61 8.99 7.21
C SER A 219 16.55 9.38 5.72
N LEU A 220 15.49 10.04 5.29
CA LEU A 220 15.39 10.56 3.93
C LEU A 220 16.25 11.83 3.74
N ARG A 221 16.64 12.50 4.83
CA ARG A 221 17.49 13.70 4.77
C ARG A 221 18.97 13.39 4.61
N SER A 222 19.47 12.40 5.39
CA SER A 222 20.90 12.02 5.39
C SER A 222 21.18 10.74 4.59
N TYR A 223 20.14 10.03 4.17
CA TYR A 223 20.23 8.73 3.48
C TYR A 223 20.96 7.66 4.29
N THR A 224 20.76 7.68 5.60
CA THR A 224 21.41 6.75 6.54
C THR A 224 20.39 5.84 7.21
N PHE A 225 20.85 4.65 7.61
CA PHE A 225 20.09 3.75 8.46
C PHE A 225 19.87 4.39 9.83
N ILE A 226 18.62 4.40 10.30
CA ILE A 226 18.28 4.88 11.63
C ILE A 226 18.26 3.69 12.59
N ARG A 227 17.37 2.71 12.34
CA ARG A 227 17.21 1.54 13.23
C ARG A 227 16.36 0.45 12.59
N ASN A 228 16.36 -0.72 13.24
CA ASN A 228 15.42 -1.81 12.98
C ASN A 228 14.43 -1.91 14.15
N LEU A 229 13.13 -1.80 13.86
CA LEU A 229 12.08 -1.82 14.88
C LEU A 229 11.91 -3.21 15.53
N THR A 230 12.15 -4.28 14.78
CA THR A 230 11.94 -5.66 15.26
C THR A 230 13.05 -6.14 16.20
N GLY A 231 14.14 -5.41 16.35
CA GLY A 231 15.21 -5.68 17.33
C GLY A 231 15.87 -7.06 17.24
N GLY A 232 15.58 -7.86 16.21
CA GLY A 232 16.10 -9.23 16.08
C GLY A 232 15.55 -10.24 17.10
N ALA A 233 14.56 -9.87 17.89
CA ALA A 233 14.08 -10.65 19.05
C ALA A 233 13.15 -11.82 18.70
N HIS A 234 12.62 -11.90 17.50
CA HIS A 234 11.71 -12.98 17.12
C HIS A 234 12.47 -14.24 16.69
N LYS A 235 12.46 -15.26 17.56
CA LYS A 235 13.03 -16.60 17.28
C LYS A 235 12.19 -17.43 16.31
N THR A 236 10.92 -17.05 16.06
CA THR A 236 9.99 -17.76 15.17
C THR A 236 10.06 -17.22 13.75
N LEU A 237 9.75 -18.07 12.77
CA LEU A 237 9.60 -17.67 11.36
C LEU A 237 8.60 -16.52 11.27
N CYS A 238 9.05 -15.37 10.80
CA CYS A 238 8.22 -14.20 10.56
C CYS A 238 8.40 -13.76 9.11
N LEU A 239 7.30 -13.60 8.39
CA LEU A 239 7.27 -13.04 7.04
C LEU A 239 6.68 -11.64 7.13
N LEU A 240 7.28 -10.68 6.46
CA LEU A 240 6.72 -9.34 6.35
C LEU A 240 6.23 -9.11 4.91
N SER A 241 5.04 -8.55 4.76
CA SER A 241 4.44 -8.35 3.44
C SER A 241 4.30 -6.89 3.04
N SER A 242 3.88 -6.02 3.93
CA SER A 242 3.53 -4.63 3.61
C SER A 242 3.73 -3.73 4.83
N CYS A 243 3.96 -2.45 4.59
CA CYS A 243 4.00 -1.40 5.61
C CYS A 243 3.39 -0.11 5.10
N ASP A 244 2.84 0.70 6.02
CA ASP A 244 2.33 2.03 5.69
C ASP A 244 2.36 2.95 6.92
N PHE A 245 2.63 4.24 6.69
CA PHE A 245 2.55 5.28 7.72
C PHE A 245 1.14 5.84 7.85
N SER A 246 0.72 6.11 9.07
CA SER A 246 -0.47 6.95 9.29
C SER A 246 -0.26 8.35 8.71
N PRO A 247 -1.31 9.04 8.24
CA PRO A 247 -1.18 10.36 7.60
C PRO A 247 -0.59 11.45 8.50
N ASP A 248 -0.59 11.25 9.82
CA ASP A 248 0.07 12.14 10.78
C ASP A 248 1.50 11.72 11.13
N GLY A 249 1.98 10.62 10.53
CA GLY A 249 3.33 10.09 10.75
C GLY A 249 3.59 9.50 12.14
N ALA A 250 2.56 9.43 12.99
CA ALA A 250 2.71 8.97 14.37
C ALA A 250 2.77 7.46 14.53
N VAL A 251 2.20 6.75 13.57
CA VAL A 251 2.08 5.28 13.60
C VAL A 251 2.61 4.70 12.30
N LEU A 252 3.40 3.64 12.41
CA LEU A 252 3.76 2.77 11.30
C LEU A 252 3.05 1.43 11.48
N ALA A 253 2.24 1.03 10.53
CA ALA A 253 1.64 -0.30 10.48
C ALA A 253 2.52 -1.26 9.67
N THR A 254 2.67 -2.49 10.13
CA THR A 254 3.41 -3.54 9.42
C THR A 254 2.64 -4.85 9.47
N ALA A 255 2.43 -5.48 8.31
CA ALA A 255 1.79 -6.77 8.21
C ALA A 255 2.83 -7.89 8.28
N ALA A 256 2.63 -8.81 9.22
CA ALA A 256 3.56 -9.87 9.53
C ALA A 256 2.87 -11.22 9.72
N PHE A 257 3.63 -12.30 9.52
CA PHE A 257 3.21 -13.67 9.77
C PHE A 257 4.12 -14.32 10.81
N SER A 258 3.53 -15.01 11.76
CA SER A 258 4.25 -15.90 12.69
C SER A 258 3.65 -17.31 12.64
N GLY A 259 4.18 -18.24 13.42
CA GLY A 259 3.62 -19.61 13.54
C GLY A 259 2.15 -19.64 13.97
N SER A 260 1.64 -18.59 14.60
CA SER A 260 0.23 -18.44 15.03
C SER A 260 -0.68 -17.83 13.99
N GLY A 261 -0.15 -17.29 12.87
CA GLY A 261 -0.92 -16.67 11.82
C GLY A 261 -0.45 -15.28 11.42
N TRP A 262 -1.26 -14.58 10.59
CA TRP A 262 -1.01 -13.22 10.16
C TRP A 262 -1.52 -12.21 11.19
N TYR A 263 -0.76 -11.14 11.38
CA TYR A 263 -1.09 -10.06 12.30
C TYR A 263 -0.54 -8.72 11.77
N ILE A 264 -1.00 -7.64 12.34
CA ILE A 264 -0.50 -6.30 12.05
C ILE A 264 0.03 -5.70 13.35
N ASP A 265 1.29 -5.31 13.34
CA ASP A 265 1.91 -4.54 14.41
C ASP A 265 1.81 -3.05 14.09
N LEU A 266 1.44 -2.27 15.10
CA LEU A 266 1.46 -0.81 15.08
C LEU A 266 2.65 -0.33 15.92
N TRP A 267 3.51 0.49 15.33
CA TRP A 267 4.74 0.98 15.92
C TRP A 267 4.73 2.49 16.03
N ASP A 268 5.34 3.02 17.09
CA ASP A 268 5.80 4.40 17.12
C ASP A 268 7.17 4.47 16.42
N PRO A 269 7.30 5.13 15.27
CA PRO A 269 8.56 5.16 14.51
C PRO A 269 9.65 5.98 15.19
N TYR A 270 9.29 6.87 16.12
CA TYR A 270 10.25 7.74 16.82
C TYR A 270 10.86 7.08 18.06
N THR A 271 10.07 6.30 18.80
CA THR A 271 10.51 5.60 20.03
C THR A 271 10.87 4.14 19.79
N SER A 272 10.40 3.55 18.68
CA SER A 272 10.45 2.11 18.38
C SER A 272 9.58 1.25 19.30
N GLU A 273 8.67 1.87 20.03
CA GLU A 273 7.73 1.17 20.87
C GLU A 273 6.64 0.52 20.02
N LYS A 274 6.32 -0.74 20.33
CA LYS A 274 5.16 -1.39 19.75
C LYS A 274 3.92 -0.95 20.50
N LEU A 275 3.05 -0.19 19.82
CA LEU A 275 1.84 0.38 20.38
C LEU A 275 0.72 -0.66 20.52
N ALA A 276 0.57 -1.52 19.51
CA ALA A 276 -0.46 -2.54 19.51
C ALA A 276 -0.16 -3.64 18.49
N THR A 277 -0.80 -4.80 18.68
CA THR A 277 -0.87 -5.87 17.68
C THR A 277 -2.34 -6.16 17.39
N LEU A 278 -2.70 -6.20 16.11
CA LEU A 278 -4.02 -6.58 15.62
C LEU A 278 -3.89 -8.02 15.10
N ALA A 279 -4.26 -9.02 15.91
CA ALA A 279 -4.00 -10.43 15.61
C ALA A 279 -5.26 -11.22 15.25
N ASP A 280 -6.28 -11.24 16.07
CA ASP A 280 -7.22 -12.36 16.18
C ASP A 280 -8.41 -12.36 15.22
N TYR A 281 -8.42 -11.54 14.16
CA TYR A 281 -9.63 -11.34 13.35
C TYR A 281 -9.49 -11.72 11.87
N PHE A 282 -8.33 -12.24 11.47
CA PHE A 282 -8.09 -12.51 10.06
C PHE A 282 -8.60 -13.88 9.60
N ASP A 283 -8.62 -14.86 10.47
CA ASP A 283 -9.34 -16.13 10.33
C ASP A 283 -9.19 -16.99 11.59
N VAL A 284 -10.21 -17.77 11.93
CA VAL A 284 -10.16 -18.76 13.03
C VAL A 284 -9.05 -19.81 12.80
N TYR A 285 -8.51 -19.89 11.59
CA TYR A 285 -7.44 -20.82 11.19
C TYR A 285 -6.12 -20.17 10.79
N GLY A 286 -5.99 -18.82 10.86
CA GLY A 286 -4.74 -18.08 10.62
C GLY A 286 -4.10 -18.28 9.24
N LYS A 287 -4.86 -18.76 8.25
CA LYS A 287 -4.30 -19.19 6.95
C LYS A 287 -4.24 -18.11 5.88
N ASN A 288 -5.02 -17.04 6.02
CA ASN A 288 -5.14 -16.03 4.97
C ASN A 288 -3.98 -15.05 5.03
N GLN A 289 -3.16 -15.04 3.98
CA GLN A 289 -2.04 -14.13 3.85
C GLN A 289 -2.53 -12.67 3.71
N ILE A 290 -1.97 -11.76 4.51
CA ILE A 290 -2.11 -10.33 4.29
C ILE A 290 -1.18 -9.94 3.15
N SER A 291 -1.74 -9.45 2.05
CA SER A 291 -0.98 -9.05 0.85
C SER A 291 -0.60 -7.57 0.88
N ALA A 292 -1.51 -6.71 1.31
CA ALA A 292 -1.31 -5.27 1.36
C ALA A 292 -2.08 -4.63 2.51
N ILE A 293 -1.53 -3.55 3.06
CA ILE A 293 -2.18 -2.68 4.04
C ILE A 293 -2.01 -1.23 3.62
N GLN A 294 -3.01 -0.39 3.94
CA GLN A 294 -2.90 1.05 3.73
C GLN A 294 -3.81 1.84 4.67
N PHE A 295 -3.29 2.91 5.24
CA PHE A 295 -4.09 3.87 6.00
C PHE A 295 -5.01 4.68 5.09
N SER A 296 -6.20 4.99 5.58
CA SER A 296 -7.07 5.97 4.94
C SER A 296 -6.43 7.37 5.03
N PRO A 297 -6.75 8.30 4.10
CA PRO A 297 -6.25 9.67 4.16
C PRO A 297 -6.64 10.42 5.44
N SER A 298 -7.71 10.00 6.12
CA SER A 298 -8.11 10.54 7.42
C SER A 298 -7.31 9.97 8.61
N GLY A 299 -6.58 8.87 8.42
CA GLY A 299 -5.88 8.14 9.49
C GLY A 299 -6.78 7.34 10.43
N LEU A 300 -8.11 7.38 10.22
CA LEU A 300 -9.06 6.67 11.08
C LEU A 300 -9.17 5.18 10.76
N HIS A 301 -8.90 4.80 9.52
CA HIS A 301 -9.08 3.44 9.05
C HIS A 301 -7.79 2.88 8.46
N LEU A 302 -7.66 1.57 8.56
CA LEU A 302 -6.62 0.77 7.91
C LEU A 302 -7.30 -0.24 6.99
N ALA A 303 -7.05 -0.16 5.69
CA ALA A 303 -7.48 -1.17 4.73
C ALA A 303 -6.49 -2.33 4.74
N ILE A 304 -7.01 -3.55 4.66
CA ILE A 304 -6.24 -4.79 4.71
C ILE A 304 -6.78 -5.70 3.62
N VAL A 305 -5.92 -6.09 2.70
CA VAL A 305 -6.23 -7.03 1.63
C VAL A 305 -5.55 -8.36 1.90
N THR A 306 -6.33 -9.41 1.80
CA THR A 306 -5.88 -10.79 2.05
C THR A 306 -6.04 -11.66 0.82
N ASP A 307 -5.35 -12.79 0.81
CA ASP A 307 -5.36 -13.75 -0.30
C ASP A 307 -6.72 -14.45 -0.51
N ASP A 308 -7.69 -14.30 0.40
CA ASP A 308 -9.08 -14.68 0.21
C ASP A 308 -9.90 -13.61 -0.55
N ARG A 309 -9.25 -12.67 -1.22
CA ARG A 309 -9.83 -11.49 -1.91
C ARG A 309 -10.66 -10.57 -1.02
N ALA A 310 -10.75 -10.81 0.27
CA ALA A 310 -11.49 -9.93 1.14
C ALA A 310 -10.71 -8.63 1.38
N LEU A 311 -11.41 -7.51 1.22
CA LEU A 311 -11.00 -6.24 1.77
C LEU A 311 -11.61 -6.11 3.16
N ARG A 312 -10.78 -5.84 4.14
CA ARG A 312 -11.19 -5.56 5.51
C ARG A 312 -10.76 -4.15 5.87
N ILE A 313 -11.65 -3.39 6.47
CA ILE A 313 -11.35 -2.03 6.93
C ILE A 313 -11.48 -2.02 8.45
N TRP A 314 -10.39 -1.65 9.07
CA TRP A 314 -10.23 -1.55 10.52
C TRP A 314 -10.19 -0.11 10.96
N GLU A 315 -10.74 0.12 12.15
CA GLU A 315 -10.60 1.35 12.93
C GLU A 315 -9.61 1.08 14.07
N PRO A 316 -8.31 1.42 13.91
CA PRO A 316 -7.28 1.07 14.88
C PRO A 316 -7.53 1.64 16.28
N GLY A 317 -8.11 2.85 16.37
CA GLY A 317 -8.44 3.49 17.64
C GLY A 317 -9.51 2.75 18.45
N GLU A 318 -10.49 2.15 17.78
CA GLU A 318 -11.59 1.40 18.39
C GLU A 318 -11.32 -0.12 18.38
N ARG A 319 -10.25 -0.55 17.72
CA ARG A 319 -9.89 -1.98 17.52
C ARG A 319 -11.05 -2.82 16.99
N ARG A 320 -11.81 -2.26 16.11
CA ARG A 320 -12.93 -2.96 15.49
C ARG A 320 -12.80 -2.97 13.97
N MET A 321 -13.32 -4.02 13.38
CA MET A 321 -13.53 -4.09 11.94
C MET A 321 -14.82 -3.37 11.60
N THR A 322 -14.73 -2.34 10.75
CA THR A 322 -15.88 -1.53 10.33
C THR A 322 -16.52 -2.06 9.06
N MET A 323 -15.73 -2.74 8.23
CA MET A 323 -16.19 -3.30 6.97
C MET A 323 -15.42 -4.58 6.64
N GLN A 324 -16.11 -5.56 6.07
CA GLN A 324 -15.53 -6.73 5.43
C GLN A 324 -16.34 -7.06 4.19
N THR A 325 -15.66 -7.21 3.05
CA THR A 325 -16.28 -7.67 1.82
C THR A 325 -16.42 -9.20 1.81
N ARG A 326 -17.21 -9.71 0.87
CA ARG A 326 -17.37 -11.17 0.71
C ARG A 326 -16.02 -11.80 0.35
N ARG A 327 -15.80 -12.99 0.90
CA ARG A 327 -14.67 -13.84 0.53
C ARG A 327 -14.95 -14.48 -0.81
N ASP A 328 -13.95 -14.50 -1.66
CA ASP A 328 -14.00 -15.24 -2.92
C ASP A 328 -12.80 -16.21 -2.93
N ARG A 329 -13.05 -17.48 -3.27
CA ARG A 329 -12.02 -18.52 -3.21
C ARG A 329 -11.27 -18.71 -4.53
N ASP A 330 -11.75 -18.07 -5.59
CA ASP A 330 -11.24 -18.34 -6.93
C ASP A 330 -10.00 -17.51 -7.31
N SER A 331 -9.65 -16.51 -6.51
CA SER A 331 -8.47 -15.67 -6.76
C SER A 331 -7.97 -14.97 -5.49
N ASN A 332 -6.73 -14.49 -5.50
CA ASN A 332 -6.09 -13.83 -4.37
C ASN A 332 -6.13 -12.32 -4.54
N GLY A 333 -6.39 -11.58 -3.44
CA GLY A 333 -6.15 -10.13 -3.36
C GLY A 333 -4.64 -9.85 -3.26
N LEU A 334 -4.14 -8.88 -4.03
CA LEU A 334 -2.70 -8.62 -4.13
C LEU A 334 -2.28 -7.23 -3.64
N CYS A 335 -3.10 -6.22 -3.87
CA CYS A 335 -2.80 -4.82 -3.57
C CYS A 335 -4.05 -4.01 -3.26
N CYS A 336 -3.87 -2.88 -2.63
CA CYS A 336 -4.93 -1.87 -2.43
C CYS A 336 -4.35 -0.46 -2.46
N ASN A 337 -5.23 0.50 -2.77
CA ASN A 337 -4.91 1.92 -2.69
C ASN A 337 -6.18 2.73 -2.38
N TYR A 338 -6.08 3.66 -1.44
CA TYR A 338 -7.14 4.63 -1.15
C TYR A 338 -7.14 5.76 -2.16
N HIS A 339 -8.34 6.19 -2.56
CA HIS A 339 -8.45 7.47 -3.23
C HIS A 339 -7.98 8.60 -2.30
N PRO A 340 -7.20 9.60 -2.78
CA PRO A 340 -6.63 10.64 -1.91
C PRO A 340 -7.63 11.45 -1.10
N GLN A 341 -8.87 11.57 -1.58
CA GLN A 341 -9.96 12.23 -0.85
C GLN A 341 -10.71 11.28 0.11
N GLY A 342 -10.33 10.01 0.18
CA GLY A 342 -11.05 8.98 0.92
C GLY A 342 -12.33 8.51 0.21
N GLY A 343 -13.15 7.73 0.91
CA GLY A 343 -14.44 7.25 0.42
C GLY A 343 -14.39 6.09 -0.56
N VAL A 344 -13.25 5.84 -1.20
CA VAL A 344 -13.06 4.74 -2.16
C VAL A 344 -11.72 4.04 -1.90
N VAL A 345 -11.74 2.70 -1.97
CA VAL A 345 -10.56 1.84 -2.01
C VAL A 345 -10.58 1.04 -3.30
N ALA A 346 -9.48 1.05 -4.02
CA ALA A 346 -9.24 0.14 -5.14
C ALA A 346 -8.47 -1.09 -4.66
N THR A 347 -8.81 -2.27 -5.17
CA THR A 347 -8.09 -3.53 -4.91
C THR A 347 -7.78 -4.23 -6.23
N GLY A 348 -6.56 -4.76 -6.34
CA GLY A 348 -6.14 -5.60 -7.46
C GLY A 348 -6.07 -7.07 -7.05
N THR A 349 -6.31 -7.96 -8.00
CA THR A 349 -6.40 -9.40 -7.76
C THR A 349 -5.50 -10.20 -8.70
N ARG A 350 -5.25 -11.46 -8.34
CA ARG A 350 -4.37 -12.36 -9.11
C ARG A 350 -4.94 -12.72 -10.48
N ASP A 351 -6.26 -12.71 -10.65
CA ASP A 351 -6.92 -12.92 -11.95
C ASP A 351 -7.02 -11.65 -12.80
N GLY A 352 -6.42 -10.54 -12.35
CA GLY A 352 -6.31 -9.28 -13.11
C GLY A 352 -7.52 -8.37 -12.99
N HIS A 353 -8.45 -8.64 -12.08
CA HIS A 353 -9.56 -7.73 -11.83
C HIS A 353 -9.15 -6.60 -10.90
N VAL A 354 -9.70 -5.42 -11.14
CA VAL A 354 -9.62 -4.27 -10.27
C VAL A 354 -11.03 -3.96 -9.76
N ARG A 355 -11.18 -3.88 -8.45
CA ARG A 355 -12.46 -3.59 -7.79
C ARG A 355 -12.36 -2.31 -6.99
N PHE A 356 -13.39 -1.48 -7.10
CA PHE A 356 -13.54 -0.25 -6.35
C PHE A 356 -14.62 -0.43 -5.29
N TRP A 357 -14.27 -0.14 -4.05
CA TRP A 357 -15.11 -0.36 -2.90
C TRP A 357 -15.45 0.97 -2.22
N ARG A 358 -16.69 1.10 -1.78
CA ARG A 358 -17.08 2.22 -0.92
C ARG A 358 -16.45 2.03 0.46
N ALA A 359 -15.50 2.88 0.81
CA ALA A 359 -14.92 2.88 2.14
C ALA A 359 -15.84 3.60 3.14
N PRO A 360 -15.85 3.20 4.41
CA PRO A 360 -16.53 3.93 5.45
C PRO A 360 -16.06 5.38 5.52
N VAL A 361 -16.99 6.31 5.53
CA VAL A 361 -16.70 7.74 5.72
C VAL A 361 -17.14 8.10 7.13
N THR A 362 -16.17 8.23 8.02
CA THR A 362 -16.40 8.75 9.38
C THR A 362 -15.90 10.18 9.45
N VAL A 363 -16.70 11.04 10.03
CA VAL A 363 -16.27 12.42 10.31
C VAL A 363 -15.29 12.38 11.48
N PRO A 364 -14.03 12.81 11.28
CA PRO A 364 -13.07 12.81 12.37
C PRO A 364 -13.54 13.71 13.53
N SER A 365 -13.35 13.23 14.76
CA SER A 365 -13.60 14.08 15.92
C SER A 365 -12.61 15.25 15.96
N LEU A 366 -13.02 16.35 16.61
CA LEU A 366 -12.11 17.49 16.79
C LEU A 366 -10.81 17.07 17.49
N CYS A 367 -10.90 16.18 18.48
CA CYS A 367 -9.72 15.63 19.16
C CYS A 367 -8.79 14.90 18.20
N HIS A 368 -9.34 14.11 17.25
CA HIS A 368 -8.55 13.41 16.24
C HIS A 368 -7.87 14.42 15.29
N LEU A 369 -8.59 15.43 14.82
CA LEU A 369 -8.03 16.47 13.95
C LEU A 369 -6.91 17.26 14.66
N CYS A 370 -7.10 17.64 15.93
CA CYS A 370 -6.06 18.28 16.73
C CYS A 370 -4.84 17.38 16.92
N ARG A 371 -5.06 16.09 17.21
CA ARG A 371 -3.96 15.13 17.31
C ARG A 371 -3.18 15.04 16.01
N SER A 372 -3.86 14.83 14.89
CA SER A 372 -3.23 14.71 13.58
C SER A 372 -2.43 15.97 13.20
N ALA A 373 -2.98 17.15 13.44
CA ALA A 373 -2.30 18.42 13.19
C ALA A 373 -1.05 18.59 14.07
N LEU A 374 -1.12 18.23 15.36
CA LEU A 374 0.04 18.28 16.27
C LEU A 374 1.10 17.26 15.88
N ARG A 375 0.69 16.03 15.61
CA ARG A 375 1.61 14.93 15.28
C ARG A 375 2.37 15.15 13.97
N PHE A 376 1.77 15.82 13.01
CA PHE A 376 2.43 16.20 11.77
C PHE A 376 3.68 17.08 12.00
N SER A 377 3.71 17.87 13.08
CA SER A 377 4.78 18.84 13.39
C SER A 377 5.62 18.48 14.62
N VAL A 378 5.13 17.61 15.49
CA VAL A 378 5.74 17.34 16.81
C VAL A 378 5.95 15.85 16.99
N SER A 379 7.19 15.43 17.26
CA SER A 379 7.55 14.04 17.51
C SER A 379 7.05 13.54 18.88
N THR A 380 7.01 12.22 19.07
CA THR A 380 6.62 11.60 20.35
C THR A 380 7.50 12.10 21.50
N GLN A 381 8.82 12.19 21.32
CA GLN A 381 9.76 12.66 22.33
C GLN A 381 9.49 14.12 22.73
N GLN A 382 9.13 14.96 21.77
CA GLN A 382 8.77 16.35 22.05
C GLN A 382 7.44 16.45 22.80
N ILE A 383 6.44 15.61 22.47
CA ILE A 383 5.16 15.57 23.20
C ILE A 383 5.36 15.11 24.64
N GLU A 384 6.17 14.07 24.86
CA GLU A 384 6.48 13.55 26.20
C GLU A 384 7.23 14.58 27.08
N ALA A 385 7.95 15.51 26.46
CA ALA A 385 8.61 16.59 27.16
C ALA A 385 7.71 17.78 27.52
N LEU A 386 6.47 17.82 26.97
CA LEU A 386 5.52 18.88 27.29
C LEU A 386 4.87 18.65 28.67
N PRO A 387 4.60 19.73 29.43
CA PRO A 387 3.91 19.65 30.73
C PRO A 387 2.41 19.40 30.55
N LEU A 388 2.03 18.31 29.90
CA LEU A 388 0.64 17.94 29.64
C LEU A 388 0.16 16.86 30.62
N PRO A 389 -1.15 16.80 30.94
CA PRO A 389 -1.74 15.71 31.70
C PRO A 389 -1.46 14.36 31.02
N LYS A 390 -1.13 13.32 31.81
CA LYS A 390 -0.77 11.99 31.33
C LYS A 390 -1.75 11.44 30.28
N ARG A 391 -3.07 11.57 30.50
CA ARG A 391 -4.11 11.13 29.54
C ARG A 391 -4.01 11.81 28.17
N ILE A 392 -3.60 13.08 28.17
CA ILE A 392 -3.42 13.83 26.90
C ILE A 392 -2.15 13.35 26.20
N VAL A 393 -1.05 13.14 26.93
CA VAL A 393 0.18 12.56 26.37
C VAL A 393 -0.10 11.18 25.78
N GLU A 394 -0.77 10.29 26.52
CA GLU A 394 -1.16 8.96 26.04
C GLU A 394 -2.03 9.02 24.80
N TYR A 395 -2.99 9.96 24.75
CA TYR A 395 -3.83 10.16 23.57
C TYR A 395 -3.03 10.64 22.36
N LEU A 396 -2.15 11.63 22.58
CA LEU A 396 -1.32 12.19 21.49
C LEU A 396 -0.26 11.20 20.97
N THR A 397 0.22 10.29 21.82
CA THR A 397 1.22 9.28 21.44
C THR A 397 0.63 7.93 21.06
N TYR A 398 -0.70 7.84 20.94
CA TYR A 398 -1.41 6.59 20.63
C TYR A 398 -1.23 5.47 21.66
N LYS A 399 -0.70 5.78 22.86
CA LYS A 399 -0.55 4.83 23.97
C LYS A 399 -1.87 4.50 24.68
N ASN A 400 -2.92 5.25 24.40
CA ASN A 400 -4.28 4.98 24.89
C ASN A 400 -4.99 3.86 24.15
N ILE A 401 -4.39 3.28 23.08
CA ILE A 401 -4.95 2.11 22.41
C ILE A 401 -5.00 0.95 23.42
N PRO A 402 -6.19 0.43 23.79
CA PRO A 402 -6.32 -0.51 24.90
C PRO A 402 -5.51 -1.80 24.70
N GLU A 403 -4.75 -2.24 25.70
CA GLU A 403 -3.90 -3.44 25.67
C GLU A 403 -4.67 -4.78 25.67
N ARG A 404 -6.01 -4.77 25.65
CA ARG A 404 -6.82 -5.96 25.89
C ARG A 404 -6.73 -7.04 24.81
N LEU A 405 -5.55 -7.61 24.58
CA LEU A 405 -5.41 -8.92 23.90
C LEU A 405 -4.12 -9.65 24.31
N ARG A 406 -3.59 -9.43 25.51
CA ARG A 406 -2.46 -10.24 26.00
C ARG A 406 -2.88 -11.54 26.72
N ASN A 407 -4.16 -11.76 27.00
CA ASN A 407 -4.58 -12.79 27.97
C ASN A 407 -5.54 -13.87 27.45
N CYS A 408 -5.59 -14.15 26.13
CA CYS A 408 -6.32 -15.34 25.66
C CYS A 408 -5.43 -16.51 25.22
N ALA A 409 -4.12 -16.43 25.47
CA ALA A 409 -3.19 -17.50 25.10
C ALA A 409 -2.47 -18.16 26.30
N SER A 410 -2.92 -17.93 27.53
CA SER A 410 -2.30 -18.56 28.71
C SER A 410 -3.32 -18.91 29.80
N SER A 411 -4.36 -19.65 29.44
CA SER A 411 -5.19 -20.36 30.42
C SER A 411 -5.63 -21.69 29.85
N SER A 412 -4.66 -22.53 29.57
CA SER A 412 -4.78 -23.97 29.48
C SER A 412 -3.55 -24.55 30.15
N ASP A 413 -3.42 -24.29 31.44
CA ASP A 413 -2.52 -25.02 32.30
C ASP A 413 -3.27 -25.41 33.55
N ASP A 414 -3.48 -26.71 33.66
CA ASP A 414 -3.45 -27.52 34.85
C ASP A 414 -4.50 -27.23 35.93
N GLU A 415 -5.69 -27.82 35.80
CA GLU A 415 -6.37 -28.44 36.92
C GLU A 415 -6.31 -29.95 36.72
N GLU A 416 -5.19 -30.57 37.13
CA GLU A 416 -5.15 -31.96 37.53
C GLU A 416 -6.00 -32.08 38.83
N GLU A 417 -7.23 -32.51 38.70
CA GLU A 417 -7.99 -33.02 39.87
C GLU A 417 -7.46 -34.39 40.23
N ASP A 418 -6.71 -34.41 41.36
CA ASP A 418 -6.44 -35.61 42.14
C ASP A 418 -7.75 -36.28 42.56
N TRP A 419 -8.02 -37.45 42.02
CA TRP A 419 -8.97 -38.42 42.59
C TRP A 419 -8.21 -39.57 43.21
N GLU A 420 -7.81 -39.42 44.48
CA GLU A 420 -7.53 -40.54 45.36
C GLU A 420 -8.61 -40.65 46.44
N SER A 421 -9.24 -41.81 46.42
CA SER A 421 -9.85 -42.68 47.46
C SER A 421 -11.29 -43.06 47.20
#